data_d7f7a7353c881e29f5569169359dfd87
#
_entry.id   d7f7a7353c881e29f5569169359dfd87
#
_cell.length_a   1.000
_cell.length_b   1.000
_cell.length_c   1.000
_cell.angle_alpha   90.00
_cell.angle_beta   90.00
_cell.angle_gamma   90.00
#
_symmetry.space_group_name_H-M   'P 1'
#
loop_
_entity.id
_entity.type
_entity.pdbx_description
1 polymer ?
#
loop_
_entity_poly.entity_id
_entity_poly.type
_entity_poly.pdbx_seq_one_letter_code
_entity_poly.pdbx_strand_id
1 'polypeptide(L)'
;MDTQLENRIERAFRKCLGEIAREYRQSLRRFRPYPKVATGELSGIDAKKDVTVEIGDTEAVGYIHLAPQWKNVETGRKPGLKPPPVSVIQKWVEDRRIKPKDNISKKSLAYLISRSIGRNGIPATNMLQTIAREVTAKHRENIESAGAEALLEVLEDYFNIDNNKD
;
A
#
# COMPACT_ATOMS: atom_id res chain seq x y z
N MET A 1 16.06 14.72 20.58
CA MET A 1 15.03 15.47 19.82
C MET A 1 13.86 15.72 20.75
N ASP A 2 13.24 16.91 20.74
CA ASP A 2 12.10 17.17 21.64
C ASP A 2 10.91 16.28 21.27
N THR A 3 10.28 15.70 22.29
CA THR A 3 9.11 14.80 22.15
C THR A 3 7.94 15.46 21.39
N GLN A 4 7.77 16.78 21.48
CA GLN A 4 6.73 17.50 20.75
C GLN A 4 6.98 17.51 19.25
N LEU A 5 8.23 17.63 18.88
CA LEU A 5 8.71 17.67 17.51
C LEU A 5 8.53 16.33 16.81
N GLU A 6 8.99 15.25 17.45
CA GLU A 6 8.78 13.88 16.97
C GLU A 6 7.29 13.61 16.74
N ASN A 7 6.43 14.04 17.65
CA ASN A 7 4.98 13.90 17.56
C ASN A 7 4.37 14.68 16.38
N ARG A 8 4.93 15.83 15.98
CA ARG A 8 4.45 16.60 14.81
C ARG A 8 4.81 15.89 13.52
N ILE A 9 6.06 15.47 13.37
CA ILE A 9 6.55 14.73 12.20
C ILE A 9 5.76 13.41 12.06
N GLU A 10 5.67 12.65 13.14
CA GLU A 10 4.92 11.39 13.14
C GLU A 10 3.47 11.60 12.69
N ARG A 11 2.81 12.63 13.18
CA ARG A 11 1.42 12.96 12.84
C ARG A 11 1.26 13.31 11.37
N ALA A 12 2.19 14.08 10.79
CA ALA A 12 2.17 14.44 9.37
C ALA A 12 2.35 13.19 8.48
N PHE A 13 3.32 12.33 8.81
CA PHE A 13 3.54 11.07 8.11
C PHE A 13 2.35 10.12 8.24
N ARG A 14 1.85 9.89 9.44
CA ARG A 14 0.68 9.02 9.68
C ARG A 14 -0.56 9.49 8.93
N LYS A 15 -0.78 10.79 8.81
CA LYS A 15 -1.89 11.35 8.05
C LYS A 15 -1.76 11.02 6.56
N CYS A 16 -0.58 11.22 5.98
CA CYS A 16 -0.29 10.91 4.58
C CYS A 16 -0.41 9.40 4.30
N LEU A 17 0.30 8.58 5.03
CA LEU A 17 0.30 7.12 4.85
C LEU A 17 -1.08 6.50 5.10
N GLY A 18 -1.79 7.01 6.10
CA GLY A 18 -3.17 6.57 6.39
C GLY A 18 -4.14 6.92 5.26
N GLU A 19 -3.94 8.03 4.54
CA GLU A 19 -4.73 8.35 3.35
C GLU A 19 -4.37 7.41 2.20
N ILE A 20 -3.09 7.14 1.94
CA ILE A 20 -2.64 6.16 0.93
C ILE A 20 -3.27 4.78 1.20
N ALA A 21 -3.20 4.29 2.43
CA ALA A 21 -3.79 3.00 2.81
C ALA A 21 -5.30 2.94 2.57
N ARG A 22 -6.04 4.02 2.90
CA ARG A 22 -7.48 4.12 2.68
C ARG A 22 -7.84 4.14 1.20
N GLU A 23 -7.17 4.98 0.42
CA GLU A 23 -7.40 5.10 -1.02
C GLU A 23 -7.06 3.79 -1.75
N TYR A 24 -5.96 3.15 -1.40
CA TYR A 24 -5.60 1.85 -1.96
C TYR A 24 -6.66 0.79 -1.66
N ARG A 25 -7.12 0.70 -0.40
CA ARG A 25 -8.21 -0.21 -0.02
C ARG A 25 -9.49 0.03 -0.82
N GLN A 26 -9.87 1.29 -1.02
CA GLN A 26 -11.06 1.64 -1.79
C GLN A 26 -10.89 1.28 -3.27
N SER A 27 -9.74 1.57 -3.84
CA SER A 27 -9.41 1.28 -5.24
C SER A 27 -9.41 -0.23 -5.53
N LEU A 28 -8.88 -1.05 -4.61
CA LEU A 28 -8.96 -2.52 -4.71
C LEU A 28 -10.42 -3.01 -4.79
N ARG A 29 -11.31 -2.43 -3.99
CA ARG A 29 -12.74 -2.80 -3.95
C ARG A 29 -13.51 -2.31 -5.17
N ARG A 30 -13.15 -1.14 -5.70
CA ARG A 30 -13.82 -0.51 -6.85
C ARG A 30 -13.24 -0.93 -8.21
N PHE A 31 -12.14 -1.67 -8.23
CA PHE A 31 -11.46 -2.06 -9.47
C PHE A 31 -12.42 -2.80 -10.43
N ARG A 32 -12.38 -2.43 -11.70
CA ARG A 32 -13.22 -3.02 -12.75
C ARG A 32 -12.32 -3.76 -13.76
N PRO A 33 -12.83 -4.81 -14.42
CA PRO A 33 -14.18 -5.34 -14.33
C PRO A 33 -14.49 -6.13 -13.04
N TYR A 34 -13.45 -6.55 -12.29
CA TYR A 34 -13.62 -7.34 -11.06
C TYR A 34 -12.81 -6.76 -9.92
N PRO A 35 -13.41 -6.54 -8.73
CA PRO A 35 -12.67 -6.11 -7.55
C PRO A 35 -11.46 -7.00 -7.27
N LYS A 36 -10.34 -6.42 -6.85
CA LYS A 36 -9.11 -7.15 -6.48
C LYS A 36 -9.16 -7.69 -5.04
N VAL A 37 -10.33 -8.21 -4.66
CA VAL A 37 -10.64 -8.68 -3.29
C VAL A 37 -11.18 -10.10 -3.39
N ALA A 38 -10.39 -11.12 -3.09
CA ALA A 38 -10.87 -12.50 -3.03
C ALA A 38 -11.17 -12.93 -1.58
N THR A 39 -10.13 -12.98 -0.73
CA THR A 39 -10.24 -13.35 0.68
C THR A 39 -10.45 -12.16 1.61
N GLY A 40 -10.20 -10.95 1.13
CA GLY A 40 -10.27 -9.72 1.93
C GLY A 40 -8.94 -9.30 2.56
N GLU A 41 -7.93 -10.17 2.60
CA GLU A 41 -6.62 -9.88 3.23
C GLU A 41 -6.00 -8.57 2.73
N LEU A 42 -5.85 -8.43 1.39
CA LEU A 42 -5.24 -7.24 0.82
C LEU A 42 -6.09 -5.99 1.00
N SER A 43 -7.42 -6.12 1.04
CA SER A 43 -8.33 -5.00 1.29
C SER A 43 -8.65 -4.78 2.76
N GLY A 44 -8.06 -5.58 3.65
CA GLY A 44 -8.19 -5.49 5.10
C GLY A 44 -7.26 -4.47 5.74
N ILE A 45 -6.51 -3.69 4.96
CA ILE A 45 -5.56 -2.69 5.44
C ILE A 45 -6.23 -1.74 6.43
N ASP A 46 -5.68 -1.63 7.63
CA ASP A 46 -6.10 -0.71 8.67
C ASP A 46 -5.03 0.36 8.87
N ALA A 47 -5.37 1.60 8.55
CA ALA A 47 -4.45 2.74 8.66
C ALA A 47 -3.89 2.97 10.08
N LYS A 48 -4.52 2.42 11.12
CA LYS A 48 -4.02 2.52 12.50
C LYS A 48 -3.03 1.43 12.87
N LYS A 49 -3.20 0.22 12.30
CA LYS A 49 -2.40 -0.96 12.64
C LYS A 49 -1.27 -1.22 11.65
N ASP A 50 -1.54 -0.97 10.36
CA ASP A 50 -0.65 -1.35 9.27
C ASP A 50 0.21 -0.16 8.79
N VAL A 51 0.16 0.98 9.48
CA VAL A 51 1.02 2.14 9.23
C VAL A 51 1.94 2.34 10.44
N THR A 52 3.25 2.32 10.20
CA THR A 52 4.28 2.65 11.19
C THR A 52 5.14 3.80 10.69
N VAL A 53 5.63 4.62 11.64
CA VAL A 53 6.57 5.70 11.37
C VAL A 53 7.73 5.53 12.34
N GLU A 54 8.92 5.54 11.81
CA GLU A 54 10.18 5.50 12.57
C GLU A 54 10.85 6.84 12.41
N ILE A 55 11.25 7.46 13.52
CA ILE A 55 11.93 8.75 13.55
C ILE A 55 13.32 8.50 14.11
N GLY A 56 14.32 8.77 13.30
CA GLY A 56 15.73 8.76 13.69
C GLY A 56 16.27 10.19 13.90
N ASP A 57 17.54 10.30 14.18
CA ASP A 57 18.19 11.59 14.45
C ASP A 57 18.22 12.53 13.24
N THR A 58 18.27 11.96 12.02
CA THR A 58 18.43 12.71 10.77
C THR A 58 17.37 12.39 9.72
N GLU A 59 16.52 11.41 9.96
CA GLU A 59 15.52 10.97 8.98
C GLU A 59 14.25 10.47 9.65
N ALA A 60 13.13 10.59 8.94
CA ALA A 60 11.87 9.95 9.30
C ALA A 60 11.42 9.03 8.17
N VAL A 61 11.10 7.78 8.51
CA VAL A 61 10.67 6.75 7.55
C VAL A 61 9.29 6.23 7.89
N GLY A 62 8.41 6.23 6.91
CA GLY A 62 7.07 5.71 7.07
C GLY A 62 6.83 4.43 6.27
N TYR A 63 6.15 3.46 6.88
CA TYR A 63 5.85 2.16 6.29
C TYR A 63 4.35 1.90 6.23
N ILE A 64 3.92 1.25 5.15
CA ILE A 64 2.58 0.65 5.04
C ILE A 64 2.78 -0.85 4.90
N HIS A 65 2.32 -1.62 5.88
CA HIS A 65 2.41 -3.07 5.88
C HIS A 65 1.26 -3.65 5.07
N LEU A 66 1.60 -4.32 3.98
CA LEU A 66 0.64 -4.90 3.04
C LEU A 66 0.73 -6.43 3.03
N ALA A 67 -0.41 -7.10 2.85
CA ALA A 67 -0.42 -8.54 2.61
C ALA A 67 0.43 -8.89 1.37
N PRO A 68 1.20 -9.99 1.37
CA PRO A 68 2.20 -10.31 0.32
C PRO A 68 1.67 -10.28 -1.12
N GLN A 69 0.37 -10.48 -1.29
CA GLN A 69 -0.31 -10.49 -2.60
C GLN A 69 -0.31 -9.12 -3.30
N TRP A 70 0.01 -8.04 -2.59
CA TRP A 70 0.03 -6.68 -3.16
C TRP A 70 0.94 -6.58 -4.38
N LYS A 71 2.10 -7.23 -4.33
CA LYS A 71 3.05 -7.24 -5.46
C LYS A 71 2.42 -7.77 -6.74
N ASN A 72 1.67 -8.89 -6.65
CA ASN A 72 1.01 -9.50 -7.80
C ASN A 72 -0.07 -8.60 -8.40
N VAL A 73 -0.73 -7.77 -7.58
CA VAL A 73 -1.73 -6.81 -8.04
C VAL A 73 -1.04 -5.64 -8.75
N GLU A 74 0.02 -5.11 -8.18
CA GLU A 74 0.75 -3.96 -8.73
C GLU A 74 1.48 -4.30 -10.03
N THR A 75 2.32 -5.34 -10.00
CA THR A 75 3.20 -5.67 -11.12
C THR A 75 2.56 -6.58 -12.15
N GLY A 76 1.42 -7.21 -11.80
CA GLY A 76 0.77 -8.18 -12.66
C GLY A 76 1.64 -9.43 -12.88
N ARG A 77 1.46 -10.04 -14.04
CA ARG A 77 2.20 -11.24 -14.47
C ARG A 77 2.48 -11.18 -15.97
N LYS A 78 3.73 -11.34 -16.36
CA LYS A 78 4.09 -11.37 -17.78
C LYS A 78 3.44 -12.54 -18.53
N PRO A 79 3.05 -12.36 -19.79
CA PRO A 79 2.58 -13.47 -20.64
C PRO A 79 3.71 -14.47 -20.93
N GLY A 80 3.33 -15.70 -21.29
CA GLY A 80 4.29 -16.78 -21.65
C GLY A 80 4.93 -17.49 -20.44
N LEU A 81 4.64 -17.08 -19.21
CA LEU A 81 5.13 -17.77 -18.02
C LEU A 81 4.34 -19.05 -17.75
N LYS A 82 4.98 -20.03 -17.04
CA LYS A 82 4.33 -21.29 -16.62
C LYS A 82 2.98 -20.99 -15.96
N PRO A 83 1.87 -21.59 -16.41
CA PRO A 83 0.55 -21.37 -15.82
C PRO A 83 0.54 -21.61 -14.30
N PRO A 84 -0.24 -20.86 -13.52
CA PRO A 84 -0.38 -21.13 -12.10
C PRO A 84 -1.02 -22.51 -11.87
N PRO A 85 -0.76 -23.20 -10.74
CA PRO A 85 -1.38 -24.48 -10.44
C PRO A 85 -2.92 -24.41 -10.49
N VAL A 86 -3.55 -25.38 -11.13
CA VAL A 86 -5.01 -25.44 -11.27
C VAL A 86 -5.70 -25.46 -9.91
N SER A 87 -5.12 -26.14 -8.91
CA SER A 87 -5.64 -26.19 -7.54
C SER A 87 -5.74 -24.80 -6.90
N VAL A 88 -4.74 -23.93 -7.12
CA VAL A 88 -4.73 -22.55 -6.60
C VAL A 88 -5.85 -21.74 -7.26
N ILE A 89 -6.02 -21.89 -8.57
CA ILE A 89 -7.09 -21.19 -9.30
C ILE A 89 -8.46 -21.74 -8.91
N GLN A 90 -8.58 -23.04 -8.66
CA GLN A 90 -9.84 -23.65 -8.20
C GLN A 90 -10.26 -23.08 -6.84
N LYS A 91 -9.33 -23.01 -5.89
CA LYS A 91 -9.58 -22.37 -4.60
C LYS A 91 -10.03 -20.92 -4.79
N TRP A 92 -9.35 -20.16 -5.64
CA TRP A 92 -9.73 -18.78 -5.96
C TRP A 92 -11.14 -18.66 -6.55
N VAL A 93 -11.54 -19.59 -7.45
CA VAL A 93 -12.90 -19.67 -8.02
C VAL A 93 -13.93 -19.94 -6.93
N GLU A 94 -13.60 -20.81 -5.96
CA GLU A 94 -14.45 -21.14 -4.81
C GLU A 94 -14.59 -19.96 -3.85
N ASP A 95 -13.50 -19.34 -3.44
CA ASP A 95 -13.47 -18.17 -2.55
C ASP A 95 -14.27 -17.00 -3.12
N ARG A 96 -14.23 -16.82 -4.43
CA ARG A 96 -15.01 -15.81 -5.15
C ARG A 96 -16.44 -16.24 -5.46
N ARG A 97 -16.83 -17.45 -5.13
CA ARG A 97 -18.15 -18.02 -5.42
C ARG A 97 -18.54 -17.87 -6.91
N ILE A 98 -17.53 -18.00 -7.81
CA ILE A 98 -17.77 -17.91 -9.26
C ILE A 98 -18.57 -19.15 -9.70
N LYS A 99 -19.70 -18.89 -10.33
CA LYS A 99 -20.52 -19.94 -10.95
C LYS A 99 -20.06 -20.11 -12.40
N PRO A 100 -19.58 -21.30 -12.80
CA PRO A 100 -19.28 -21.58 -14.21
C PRO A 100 -20.55 -21.44 -15.06
N LYS A 101 -20.39 -20.96 -16.29
CA LYS A 101 -21.43 -21.03 -17.33
C LYS A 101 -21.33 -22.35 -18.09
N ASP A 102 -22.34 -22.67 -18.88
CA ASP A 102 -22.34 -23.77 -19.85
C ASP A 102 -22.05 -25.15 -19.25
N ASN A 103 -22.55 -25.43 -18.04
CA ASN A 103 -22.41 -26.72 -17.35
C ASN A 103 -20.98 -27.24 -17.17
N ILE A 104 -19.96 -26.42 -17.32
CA ILE A 104 -18.58 -26.84 -17.06
C ILE A 104 -18.31 -26.93 -15.55
N SER A 105 -17.44 -27.86 -15.14
CA SER A 105 -17.05 -28.01 -13.74
C SER A 105 -16.19 -26.84 -13.27
N LYS A 106 -16.17 -26.56 -11.95
CA LYS A 106 -15.24 -25.57 -11.37
C LYS A 106 -13.77 -25.89 -11.67
N LYS A 107 -13.42 -27.18 -11.73
CA LYS A 107 -12.08 -27.66 -12.08
C LYS A 107 -11.74 -27.34 -13.54
N SER A 108 -12.67 -27.55 -14.45
CA SER A 108 -12.50 -27.20 -15.87
C SER A 108 -12.37 -25.70 -16.07
N LEU A 109 -13.20 -24.90 -15.38
CA LEU A 109 -13.06 -23.45 -15.37
C LEU A 109 -11.69 -23.01 -14.84
N ALA A 110 -11.24 -23.58 -13.73
CA ALA A 110 -9.93 -23.28 -13.15
C ALA A 110 -8.78 -23.60 -14.12
N TYR A 111 -8.88 -24.73 -14.85
CA TYR A 111 -7.90 -25.08 -15.88
C TYR A 111 -7.86 -24.04 -17.02
N LEU A 112 -9.02 -23.63 -17.53
CA LEU A 112 -9.11 -22.63 -18.60
C LEU A 112 -8.53 -21.29 -18.15
N ILE A 113 -8.83 -20.84 -16.93
CA ILE A 113 -8.29 -19.61 -16.35
C ILE A 113 -6.77 -19.73 -16.19
N SER A 114 -6.28 -20.83 -15.61
CA SER A 114 -4.85 -21.06 -15.45
C SER A 114 -4.10 -20.98 -16.79
N ARG A 115 -4.62 -21.63 -17.80
CA ARG A 115 -4.06 -21.61 -19.17
C ARG A 115 -4.08 -20.21 -19.78
N SER A 116 -5.17 -19.46 -19.59
CA SER A 116 -5.28 -18.08 -20.05
C SER A 116 -4.25 -17.17 -19.37
N ILE A 117 -4.07 -17.31 -18.06
CA ILE A 117 -3.04 -16.56 -17.30
C ILE A 117 -1.63 -16.89 -17.83
N GLY A 118 -1.35 -18.16 -18.14
CA GLY A 118 -0.07 -18.55 -18.72
C GLY A 118 0.20 -17.90 -20.08
N ARG A 119 -0.83 -17.80 -20.93
CA ARG A 119 -0.72 -17.22 -22.28
C ARG A 119 -0.69 -15.70 -22.28
N ASN A 120 -1.64 -15.09 -21.59
CA ASN A 120 -1.92 -13.65 -21.70
C ASN A 120 -1.33 -12.84 -20.54
N GLY A 121 -0.85 -13.51 -19.49
CA GLY A 121 -0.43 -12.85 -18.28
C GLY A 121 -1.59 -12.24 -17.49
N ILE A 122 -1.27 -11.36 -16.59
CA ILE A 122 -2.20 -10.50 -15.85
C ILE A 122 -1.65 -9.08 -15.93
N PRO A 123 -2.42 -8.10 -16.43
CA PRO A 123 -1.93 -6.73 -16.53
C PRO A 123 -1.60 -6.15 -15.14
N ALA A 124 -0.52 -5.37 -15.07
CA ALA A 124 -0.17 -4.58 -13.89
C ALA A 124 -1.25 -3.51 -13.62
N THR A 125 -1.48 -3.19 -12.36
CA THR A 125 -2.40 -2.11 -12.01
C THR A 125 -1.69 -0.80 -11.74
N ASN A 126 -0.47 -0.84 -11.21
CA ASN A 126 0.32 0.32 -10.73
C ASN A 126 -0.50 1.25 -9.81
N MET A 127 -1.50 0.70 -9.15
CA MET A 127 -2.51 1.43 -8.41
C MET A 127 -1.92 2.08 -7.16
N LEU A 128 -1.14 1.32 -6.39
CA LEU A 128 -0.50 1.82 -5.18
C LEU A 128 0.49 2.93 -5.50
N GLN A 129 1.31 2.74 -6.54
CA GLN A 129 2.28 3.74 -6.97
C GLN A 129 1.61 5.05 -7.39
N THR A 130 0.51 4.97 -8.12
CA THR A 130 -0.24 6.16 -8.55
C THR A 130 -0.83 6.89 -7.35
N ILE A 131 -1.52 6.18 -6.46
CA ILE A 131 -2.12 6.75 -5.25
C ILE A 131 -1.04 7.36 -4.34
N ALA A 132 0.06 6.65 -4.12
CA ALA A 132 1.16 7.14 -3.29
C ALA A 132 1.70 8.47 -3.81
N ARG A 133 1.94 8.57 -5.12
CA ARG A 133 2.42 9.81 -5.75
C ARG A 133 1.44 10.97 -5.58
N GLU A 134 0.14 10.73 -5.83
CA GLU A 134 -0.90 11.77 -5.73
C GLU A 134 -1.09 12.25 -4.29
N VAL A 135 -1.21 11.32 -3.36
CA VAL A 135 -1.41 11.63 -1.95
C VAL A 135 -0.17 12.29 -1.34
N THR A 136 1.04 11.81 -1.67
CA THR A 136 2.28 12.44 -1.20
C THR A 136 2.40 13.86 -1.72
N ALA A 137 2.08 14.12 -2.99
CA ALA A 137 2.09 15.47 -3.53
C ALA A 137 1.12 16.41 -2.78
N LYS A 138 -0.07 15.91 -2.43
CA LYS A 138 -1.07 16.66 -1.64
C LYS A 138 -0.60 16.97 -0.20
N HIS A 139 0.18 16.08 0.40
CA HIS A 139 0.66 16.23 1.78
C HIS A 139 2.06 16.86 1.90
N ARG A 140 2.70 17.15 0.76
CA ARG A 140 4.09 17.64 0.71
C ARG A 140 4.32 18.84 1.65
N GLU A 141 3.52 19.91 1.50
CA GLU A 141 3.66 21.13 2.29
C GLU A 141 3.54 20.85 3.80
N ASN A 142 2.62 19.99 4.21
CA ASN A 142 2.44 19.63 5.61
C ASN A 142 3.65 18.88 6.19
N ILE A 143 4.27 18.02 5.39
CA ILE A 143 5.45 17.23 5.79
C ILE A 143 6.69 18.14 5.84
N GLU A 144 6.87 18.96 4.82
CA GLU A 144 7.97 19.93 4.75
C GLU A 144 7.89 20.96 5.87
N SER A 145 6.70 21.49 6.17
CA SER A 145 6.46 22.43 7.26
C SER A 145 6.76 21.79 8.62
N ALA A 146 6.28 20.57 8.86
CA ALA A 146 6.58 19.85 10.10
C ALA A 146 8.09 19.61 10.27
N GLY A 147 8.82 19.29 9.21
CA GLY A 147 10.26 19.12 9.21
C GLY A 147 11.03 20.43 9.41
N ALA A 148 10.58 21.52 8.78
CA ALA A 148 11.18 22.85 8.92
C ALA A 148 10.99 23.43 10.34
N GLU A 149 9.79 23.33 10.90
CA GLU A 149 9.51 23.71 12.29
C GLU A 149 10.40 22.93 13.26
N ALA A 150 10.59 21.65 12.96
CA ALA A 150 11.49 20.77 13.68
C ALA A 150 12.92 21.28 13.73
N LEU A 151 13.43 21.63 12.58
CA LEU A 151 14.80 22.10 12.45
C LEU A 151 14.99 23.48 13.16
N LEU A 152 14.01 24.38 13.06
CA LEU A 152 14.05 25.67 13.71
C LEU A 152 14.09 25.53 15.23
N GLU A 153 13.30 24.66 15.82
CA GLU A 153 13.28 24.41 17.27
C GLU A 153 14.64 23.93 17.79
N VAL A 154 15.25 22.97 17.04
CA VAL A 154 16.61 22.48 17.39
C VAL A 154 17.66 23.57 17.29
N LEU A 155 17.58 24.45 16.29
CA LEU A 155 18.50 25.58 16.13
C LEU A 155 18.30 26.63 17.23
N GLU A 156 17.07 26.97 17.59
CA GLU A 156 16.76 27.89 18.67
C GLU A 156 17.30 27.39 20.01
N ASP A 157 17.12 26.10 20.31
CA ASP A 157 17.68 25.51 21.53
C ASP A 157 19.22 25.56 21.53
N TYR A 158 19.85 25.27 20.39
CA TYR A 158 21.30 25.37 20.26
C TYR A 158 21.82 26.79 20.51
N PHE A 159 21.22 27.78 19.89
CA PHE A 159 21.61 29.18 20.07
C PHE A 159 21.30 29.73 21.48
N ASN A 160 20.22 29.26 22.13
CA ASN A 160 19.89 29.66 23.50
C ASN A 160 20.84 29.03 24.53
N ILE A 161 21.38 27.84 24.29
CA ILE A 161 22.38 27.21 25.15
C ILE A 161 23.71 27.99 25.11
N ASP A 162 24.11 28.49 23.93
CA ASP A 162 25.34 29.27 23.79
C ASP A 162 25.24 30.66 24.41
N ASN A 163 24.07 31.29 24.42
CA ASN A 163 23.84 32.60 25.02
C ASN A 163 23.75 32.56 26.56
N ASN A 164 23.58 31.41 27.18
CA ASN A 164 23.51 31.26 28.65
C ASN A 164 24.86 30.83 29.30
N LYS A 165 25.95 30.82 28.53
CA LYS A 165 27.29 30.43 29.02
C LYS A 165 28.23 31.63 29.30
N ASP A 166 27.75 32.85 29.16
CA ASP A 166 28.41 34.08 29.57
C ASP A 166 27.80 34.56 30.90
#